data_5cd60d05d09b825c28dde68cebe6faae
#
_entry.id   5cd60d05d09b825c28dde68cebe6faae
#
_cell.length_a   1.000
_cell.length_b   1.000
_cell.length_c   1.000
_cell.angle_alpha   90.00
_cell.angle_beta   90.00
_cell.angle_gamma   90.00
#
_symmetry.space_group_name_H-M   'P 1'
#
loop_
_entity.id
_entity.type
_entity.pdbx_description
1 polymer ?
#
loop_
_entity_poly.entity_id
_entity_poly.type
_entity_poly.pdbx_seq_one_letter_code
_entity_poly.pdbx_strand_id
1 'polypeptide(L)'
;MCSRRFGCIFLFLFICLVATPRAWAWGCEGHQMVASIAEKHLNARAAKMSRQILAESPIDAALARYCKQKGLDAFVDASTWADDERSIKPDTGPWHFIDIPRGAPKGDIAQYCPASTGCVVSELAAQVRVLRDRTASAQARADALRYVIHFVGDIHQPLHATTNDDMGGNCVPVTFFDRAPMETNLERESYSPNLHGIWDVGIIEHFAPPQDAQAPTPEQVAEELGEAEKLDRDFRARFPSWQPGPIDFAAWAWESHALAEKVAYGKLPHAIPIEPLRPVESCADADHISTRMLKLDERLGDDYEHATAPVVQEQLAKAGLRLASLLNSIWP
;
A
#
# COMPACT_ATOMS: atom_id res chain seq x y z
N MET A 1 -8.43 -12.63 -71.17
CA MET A 1 -7.41 -12.96 -70.17
C MET A 1 -7.45 -11.85 -69.11
N CYS A 2 -8.12 -12.07 -68.00
CA CYS A 2 -8.34 -11.09 -66.97
C CYS A 2 -7.64 -11.57 -65.68
N SER A 3 -6.54 -10.90 -65.31
CA SER A 3 -5.72 -11.23 -64.16
C SER A 3 -6.24 -10.44 -62.93
N ARG A 4 -6.91 -11.10 -62.01
CA ARG A 4 -7.32 -10.52 -60.71
C ARG A 4 -6.13 -10.67 -59.73
N ARG A 5 -5.57 -9.52 -59.30
CA ARG A 5 -4.62 -9.46 -58.17
C ARG A 5 -5.44 -9.33 -56.86
N PHE A 6 -5.37 -10.36 -56.03
CA PHE A 6 -5.84 -10.32 -54.66
C PHE A 6 -4.77 -9.61 -53.81
N GLY A 7 -5.09 -8.43 -53.32
CA GLY A 7 -4.31 -7.74 -52.27
C GLY A 7 -4.72 -8.26 -50.88
N CYS A 8 -3.83 -8.98 -50.21
CA CYS A 8 -4.02 -9.28 -48.80
C CYS A 8 -3.76 -8.04 -47.97
N ILE A 9 -4.82 -7.50 -47.37
CA ILE A 9 -4.70 -6.46 -46.34
C ILE A 9 -4.40 -7.16 -45.01
N PHE A 10 -3.16 -7.06 -44.54
CA PHE A 10 -2.80 -7.45 -43.17
C PHE A 10 -3.26 -6.36 -42.24
N LEU A 11 -4.35 -6.62 -41.50
CA LEU A 11 -4.83 -5.79 -40.41
C LEU A 11 -3.91 -6.05 -39.20
N PHE A 12 -2.95 -5.17 -38.96
CA PHE A 12 -2.17 -5.16 -37.69
C PHE A 12 -3.10 -4.68 -36.58
N LEU A 13 -3.58 -5.61 -35.78
CA LEU A 13 -4.21 -5.30 -34.50
C LEU A 13 -3.10 -4.76 -33.56
N PHE A 14 -3.02 -3.46 -33.41
CA PHE A 14 -2.25 -2.83 -32.36
C PHE A 14 -3.00 -3.08 -31.03
N ILE A 15 -2.61 -4.11 -30.30
CA ILE A 15 -3.04 -4.29 -28.91
C ILE A 15 -2.30 -3.22 -28.11
N CYS A 16 -2.95 -2.06 -27.89
CA CYS A 16 -2.52 -1.13 -26.86
C CYS A 16 -2.68 -1.84 -25.51
N LEU A 17 -1.59 -2.33 -24.96
CA LEU A 17 -1.50 -2.68 -23.54
C LEU A 17 -1.64 -1.37 -22.77
N VAL A 18 -2.87 -1.02 -22.43
CA VAL A 18 -3.15 0.08 -21.50
C VAL A 18 -2.72 -0.42 -20.12
N ALA A 19 -1.57 0.06 -19.67
CA ALA A 19 -1.15 -0.14 -18.30
C ALA A 19 -2.19 0.56 -17.39
N THR A 20 -3.03 -0.23 -16.73
CA THR A 20 -3.96 0.28 -15.74
C THR A 20 -3.17 0.90 -14.59
N PRO A 21 -3.41 2.16 -14.21
CA PRO A 21 -2.86 2.69 -12.98
C PRO A 21 -3.39 1.82 -11.83
N ARG A 22 -2.48 1.17 -11.13
CA ARG A 22 -2.79 0.34 -9.98
C ARG A 22 -2.69 1.24 -8.75
N ALA A 23 -3.72 1.26 -7.92
CA ALA A 23 -3.57 1.77 -6.57
C ALA A 23 -2.58 0.85 -5.86
N TRP A 24 -1.46 1.42 -5.44
CA TRP A 24 -0.43 0.78 -4.64
C TRP A 24 -0.70 1.17 -3.19
N ALA A 25 -0.48 0.29 -2.26
CA ALA A 25 -0.28 0.62 -0.85
C ALA A 25 0.81 1.68 -0.70
N TRP A 26 1.25 2.04 0.48
CA TRP A 26 2.42 2.95 0.55
C TRP A 26 3.32 2.72 -0.66
N GLY A 27 3.62 3.73 -1.46
CA GLY A 27 4.49 3.58 -2.63
C GLY A 27 5.82 2.87 -2.31
N CYS A 28 6.70 2.73 -3.28
CA CYS A 28 7.99 2.06 -3.07
C CYS A 28 8.69 2.57 -1.81
N GLU A 29 8.77 3.88 -1.67
CA GLU A 29 9.49 4.56 -0.60
C GLU A 29 8.89 4.24 0.77
N GLY A 30 7.56 4.27 0.89
CA GLY A 30 6.90 4.01 2.17
C GLY A 30 7.11 2.59 2.67
N HIS A 31 6.95 1.57 1.81
CA HIS A 31 7.21 0.18 2.19
C HIS A 31 8.67 -0.07 2.54
N GLN A 32 9.59 0.54 1.80
CA GLN A 32 11.02 0.39 2.05
C GLN A 32 11.45 1.10 3.35
N MET A 33 10.89 2.26 3.66
CA MET A 33 11.08 2.92 4.96
C MET A 33 10.57 2.05 6.12
N VAL A 34 9.38 1.47 6.00
CA VAL A 34 8.82 0.54 7.01
C VAL A 34 9.76 -0.64 7.23
N ALA A 35 10.21 -1.29 6.15
CA ALA A 35 11.13 -2.43 6.24
C ALA A 35 12.50 -2.03 6.81
N SER A 36 13.08 -0.90 6.38
CA SER A 36 14.34 -0.39 6.89
C SER A 36 14.30 -0.09 8.39
N ILE A 37 13.21 0.53 8.87
CA ILE A 37 13.01 0.76 10.32
C ILE A 37 12.90 -0.58 11.04
N ALA A 38 12.11 -1.52 10.51
CA ALA A 38 11.92 -2.82 11.13
C ALA A 38 13.25 -3.60 11.26
N GLU A 39 14.05 -3.63 10.21
CA GLU A 39 15.30 -4.38 10.20
C GLU A 39 16.26 -3.97 11.32
N LYS A 40 16.34 -2.67 11.65
CA LYS A 40 17.16 -2.12 12.74
C LYS A 40 16.72 -2.59 14.12
N HIS A 41 15.46 -3.00 14.29
CA HIS A 41 14.88 -3.44 15.56
C HIS A 41 14.69 -4.96 15.66
N LEU A 42 15.09 -5.72 14.63
CA LEU A 42 15.09 -7.18 14.71
C LEU A 42 16.12 -7.66 15.76
N ASN A 43 15.71 -8.61 16.59
CA ASN A 43 16.67 -9.34 17.40
C ASN A 43 17.59 -10.21 16.51
N ALA A 44 18.70 -10.66 17.03
CA ALA A 44 19.69 -11.42 16.26
C ALA A 44 19.12 -12.68 15.58
N ARG A 45 18.14 -13.33 16.21
CA ARG A 45 17.51 -14.54 15.68
C ARG A 45 16.51 -14.21 14.56
N ALA A 46 15.66 -13.23 14.77
CA ALA A 46 14.72 -12.77 13.73
C ALA A 46 15.47 -12.27 12.49
N ALA A 47 16.49 -11.45 12.66
CA ALA A 47 17.35 -10.99 11.57
C ALA A 47 18.03 -12.14 10.81
N LYS A 48 18.58 -13.14 11.53
CA LYS A 48 19.17 -14.33 10.90
C LYS A 48 18.12 -15.14 10.13
N MET A 49 16.97 -15.41 10.74
CA MET A 49 15.91 -16.21 10.14
C MET A 49 15.32 -15.54 8.91
N SER A 50 15.07 -14.23 8.97
CA SER A 50 14.55 -13.47 7.81
C SER A 50 15.52 -13.55 6.63
N ARG A 51 16.79 -13.26 6.84
CA ARG A 51 17.82 -13.37 5.78
C ARG A 51 17.93 -14.79 5.22
N GLN A 52 17.91 -15.81 6.08
CA GLN A 52 17.97 -17.20 5.63
C GLN A 52 16.76 -17.58 4.77
N ILE A 53 15.54 -17.26 5.21
CA ILE A 53 14.30 -17.57 4.49
C ILE A 53 14.29 -16.89 3.10
N LEU A 54 14.65 -15.61 3.02
CA LEU A 54 14.70 -14.89 1.76
C LEU A 54 15.80 -15.42 0.81
N ALA A 55 16.94 -15.86 1.35
CA ALA A 55 18.04 -16.44 0.57
C ALA A 55 17.71 -17.86 0.05
N GLU A 56 16.94 -18.66 0.81
CA GLU A 56 16.51 -20.00 0.39
C GLU A 56 15.51 -19.97 -0.77
N SER A 57 14.77 -18.87 -0.93
CA SER A 57 13.83 -18.67 -2.04
C SER A 57 13.86 -17.20 -2.51
N PRO A 58 14.82 -16.84 -3.37
CA PRO A 58 14.94 -15.48 -3.89
C PRO A 58 13.71 -15.11 -4.75
N ILE A 59 13.49 -13.80 -4.92
CA ILE A 59 12.44 -13.30 -5.81
C ILE A 59 12.73 -13.77 -7.23
N ASP A 60 11.69 -14.26 -7.93
CA ASP A 60 11.82 -14.70 -9.31
C ASP A 60 12.29 -13.52 -10.19
N ALA A 61 13.40 -13.71 -10.88
CA ALA A 61 13.97 -12.70 -11.77
C ALA A 61 13.07 -12.38 -12.98
N ALA A 62 12.11 -13.25 -13.29
CA ALA A 62 11.11 -13.03 -14.36
C ALA A 62 9.92 -12.18 -13.87
N LEU A 63 9.74 -12.00 -12.56
CA LEU A 63 8.69 -11.14 -12.02
C LEU A 63 8.94 -9.69 -12.42
N ALA A 64 7.95 -9.08 -13.07
CA ALA A 64 8.02 -7.66 -13.41
C ALA A 64 7.91 -6.84 -12.11
N ARG A 65 9.04 -6.21 -11.71
CA ARG A 65 9.12 -5.36 -10.54
C ARG A 65 8.79 -3.92 -10.92
N TYR A 66 7.87 -3.32 -10.17
CA TYR A 66 7.58 -1.90 -10.28
C TYR A 66 8.69 -1.08 -9.63
N CYS A 67 9.01 -1.40 -8.37
CA CYS A 67 10.11 -0.78 -7.65
C CYS A 67 11.43 -1.47 -8.05
N LYS A 68 12.20 -0.84 -8.93
CA LYS A 68 13.41 -1.44 -9.54
C LYS A 68 14.70 -0.95 -8.89
N GLN A 69 14.72 -0.85 -7.59
CA GLN A 69 15.90 -0.36 -6.88
C GLN A 69 17.03 -1.39 -6.90
N LYS A 70 18.26 -0.88 -7.07
CA LYS A 70 19.48 -1.69 -7.01
C LYS A 70 20.21 -1.41 -5.71
N GLY A 71 20.72 -2.47 -5.06
CA GLY A 71 21.58 -2.34 -3.89
C GLY A 71 20.87 -2.24 -2.56
N LEU A 72 19.56 -2.45 -2.52
CA LEU A 72 18.83 -2.64 -1.27
C LEU A 72 19.20 -3.97 -0.63
N ASP A 73 19.12 -4.04 0.70
CA ASP A 73 19.09 -5.30 1.42
C ASP A 73 17.89 -6.15 1.01
N ALA A 74 18.05 -7.48 1.02
CA ALA A 74 17.01 -8.41 0.61
C ALA A 74 15.72 -8.29 1.45
N PHE A 75 15.82 -7.85 2.71
CA PHE A 75 14.68 -7.63 3.57
C PHE A 75 13.89 -6.37 3.16
N VAL A 76 14.60 -5.29 2.85
CA VAL A 76 14.00 -4.05 2.36
C VAL A 76 13.40 -4.26 0.97
N ASP A 77 14.13 -4.92 0.05
CA ASP A 77 13.62 -5.24 -1.30
C ASP A 77 12.38 -6.14 -1.28
N ALA A 78 12.25 -7.01 -0.28
CA ALA A 78 11.07 -7.86 -0.11
C ALA A 78 9.78 -7.08 0.18
N SER A 79 9.88 -5.84 0.66
CA SER A 79 8.73 -5.05 1.12
C SER A 79 7.75 -4.65 0.01
N THR A 80 8.20 -4.58 -1.24
CA THR A 80 7.38 -4.19 -2.39
C THR A 80 6.94 -5.38 -3.26
N TRP A 81 7.40 -6.61 -2.92
CA TRP A 81 7.14 -7.80 -3.72
C TRP A 81 5.66 -8.17 -3.82
N ALA A 82 4.86 -7.96 -2.77
CA ALA A 82 3.46 -8.38 -2.77
C ALA A 82 2.62 -7.64 -3.81
N ASP A 83 2.91 -6.39 -4.07
CA ASP A 83 2.29 -5.60 -5.13
C ASP A 83 2.63 -6.13 -6.52
N ASP A 84 3.91 -6.49 -6.74
CA ASP A 84 4.33 -7.09 -8.01
C ASP A 84 3.65 -8.46 -8.22
N GLU A 85 3.59 -9.28 -7.15
CA GLU A 85 2.95 -10.59 -7.17
C GLU A 85 1.44 -10.50 -7.46
N ARG A 86 0.76 -9.49 -6.95
CA ARG A 86 -0.66 -9.20 -7.27
C ARG A 86 -0.90 -9.07 -8.77
N SER A 87 0.10 -8.64 -9.54
CA SER A 87 -0.03 -8.48 -10.99
C SER A 87 -0.19 -9.81 -11.73
N ILE A 88 0.33 -10.89 -11.18
CA ILE A 88 0.24 -12.25 -11.73
C ILE A 88 -0.73 -13.14 -10.94
N LYS A 89 -1.06 -12.75 -9.70
CA LYS A 89 -2.06 -13.39 -8.83
C LYS A 89 -3.10 -12.36 -8.39
N PRO A 90 -4.02 -11.94 -9.26
CA PRO A 90 -4.99 -10.87 -8.97
C PRO A 90 -5.90 -11.18 -7.79
N ASP A 91 -6.13 -12.46 -7.48
CA ASP A 91 -6.92 -12.89 -6.33
C ASP A 91 -6.31 -12.47 -4.98
N THR A 92 -5.04 -12.07 -4.94
CA THR A 92 -4.38 -11.53 -3.75
C THR A 92 -4.65 -10.02 -3.55
N GLY A 93 -5.30 -9.37 -4.50
CA GLY A 93 -5.62 -7.95 -4.40
C GLY A 93 -6.35 -7.56 -3.11
N PRO A 94 -7.43 -8.25 -2.71
CA PRO A 94 -8.16 -7.98 -1.47
C PRO A 94 -7.34 -8.15 -0.18
N TRP A 95 -6.18 -8.83 -0.23
CA TRP A 95 -5.33 -9.07 0.94
C TRP A 95 -4.60 -7.82 1.44
N HIS A 96 -4.56 -6.76 0.62
CA HIS A 96 -3.84 -5.52 0.92
C HIS A 96 -4.64 -4.53 1.77
N PHE A 97 -5.95 -4.72 1.93
CA PHE A 97 -6.82 -3.75 2.60
C PHE A 97 -7.97 -4.42 3.36
N ILE A 98 -8.74 -3.62 4.06
CA ILE A 98 -10.02 -4.01 4.66
C ILE A 98 -11.01 -2.85 4.52
N ASP A 99 -12.16 -3.10 3.92
CA ASP A 99 -13.18 -2.10 3.65
C ASP A 99 -14.10 -1.87 4.86
N ILE A 100 -13.59 -1.16 5.87
CA ILE A 100 -14.42 -0.71 6.99
C ILE A 100 -15.20 0.54 6.53
N PRO A 101 -16.54 0.51 6.52
CA PRO A 101 -17.32 1.66 6.07
C PRO A 101 -17.08 2.90 6.93
N ARG A 102 -17.01 4.07 6.33
CA ARG A 102 -16.96 5.33 7.08
C ARG A 102 -18.17 5.45 8.01
N GLY A 103 -17.92 5.94 9.22
CA GLY A 103 -18.95 6.03 10.26
C GLY A 103 -19.26 4.70 10.96
N ALA A 104 -18.63 3.59 10.61
CA ALA A 104 -18.84 2.31 11.28
C ALA A 104 -18.38 2.38 12.74
N PRO A 105 -19.21 1.96 13.70
CA PRO A 105 -18.77 1.88 15.08
C PRO A 105 -17.74 0.77 15.24
N LYS A 106 -16.76 1.00 16.10
CA LYS A 106 -15.77 -0.04 16.44
C LYS A 106 -16.47 -1.28 16.98
N GLY A 107 -16.19 -2.44 16.36
CA GLY A 107 -16.83 -3.71 16.69
C GLY A 107 -16.04 -4.91 16.19
N ASP A 108 -16.71 -6.02 15.92
CA ASP A 108 -16.09 -7.21 15.33
C ASP A 108 -15.61 -6.91 13.91
N ILE A 109 -14.30 -6.97 13.71
CA ILE A 109 -13.65 -6.70 12.43
C ILE A 109 -13.98 -7.74 11.37
N ALA A 110 -14.33 -8.98 11.78
CA ALA A 110 -14.56 -10.09 10.87
C ALA A 110 -15.75 -9.84 9.91
N GLN A 111 -16.70 -8.97 10.29
CA GLN A 111 -17.81 -8.60 9.42
C GLN A 111 -17.39 -7.85 8.15
N TYR A 112 -16.19 -7.23 8.17
CA TYR A 112 -15.62 -6.48 7.04
C TYR A 112 -14.52 -7.25 6.31
N CYS A 113 -14.28 -8.51 6.68
CA CYS A 113 -13.26 -9.38 6.10
C CYS A 113 -13.94 -10.62 5.49
N PRO A 114 -14.31 -10.59 4.20
CA PRO A 114 -15.03 -11.70 3.57
C PRO A 114 -14.23 -12.99 3.59
N ALA A 115 -14.83 -14.09 4.06
CA ALA A 115 -14.15 -15.39 4.14
C ALA A 115 -13.76 -15.95 2.76
N SER A 116 -14.40 -15.50 1.68
CA SER A 116 -14.13 -15.95 0.30
C SER A 116 -12.89 -15.32 -0.31
N THR A 117 -12.55 -14.08 0.06
CA THR A 117 -11.44 -13.32 -0.53
C THR A 117 -10.32 -13.02 0.48
N GLY A 118 -10.64 -13.04 1.76
CA GLY A 118 -9.73 -12.55 2.80
C GLY A 118 -9.68 -11.02 2.86
N CYS A 119 -8.84 -10.51 3.73
CA CYS A 119 -8.48 -9.11 3.89
C CYS A 119 -7.13 -9.01 4.61
N VAL A 120 -6.53 -7.83 4.71
CA VAL A 120 -5.22 -7.63 5.34
C VAL A 120 -5.11 -8.22 6.76
N VAL A 121 -6.20 -8.18 7.54
CA VAL A 121 -6.24 -8.73 8.91
C VAL A 121 -6.18 -10.26 8.91
N SER A 122 -6.99 -10.92 8.08
CA SER A 122 -7.00 -12.38 7.99
C SER A 122 -5.71 -12.92 7.40
N GLU A 123 -5.16 -12.22 6.38
CA GLU A 123 -3.96 -12.65 5.69
C GLU A 123 -2.71 -12.46 6.55
N LEU A 124 -2.56 -11.35 7.29
CA LEU A 124 -1.50 -11.24 8.29
C LEU A 124 -1.50 -12.42 9.25
N ALA A 125 -2.68 -12.79 9.77
CA ALA A 125 -2.80 -13.95 10.66
C ALA A 125 -2.46 -15.28 9.97
N ALA A 126 -2.83 -15.44 8.69
CA ALA A 126 -2.53 -16.63 7.89
C ALA A 126 -1.02 -16.76 7.63
N GLN A 127 -0.40 -15.68 7.15
CA GLN A 127 1.03 -15.69 6.81
C GLN A 127 1.92 -15.87 8.06
N VAL A 128 1.53 -15.31 9.20
CA VAL A 128 2.22 -15.55 10.49
C VAL A 128 2.14 -17.02 10.90
N ARG A 129 1.01 -17.71 10.65
CA ARG A 129 0.92 -19.16 10.88
C ARG A 129 1.90 -19.94 10.00
N VAL A 130 2.01 -19.59 8.71
CA VAL A 130 3.00 -20.21 7.80
C VAL A 130 4.43 -19.99 8.28
N LEU A 131 4.79 -18.80 8.74
CA LEU A 131 6.13 -18.52 9.28
C LEU A 131 6.45 -19.34 10.55
N ARG A 132 5.45 -19.66 11.35
CA ARG A 132 5.59 -20.50 12.55
C ARG A 132 5.62 -22.01 12.25
N ASP A 133 5.13 -22.41 11.08
CA ASP A 133 5.09 -23.81 10.65
C ASP A 133 6.48 -24.24 10.14
N ARG A 134 7.15 -25.11 10.89
CA ARG A 134 8.46 -25.66 10.53
C ARG A 134 8.40 -26.66 9.38
N THR A 135 7.21 -27.14 9.02
CA THR A 135 6.98 -28.09 7.93
C THR A 135 6.64 -27.42 6.60
N ALA A 136 6.35 -26.12 6.63
CA ALA A 136 6.12 -25.34 5.43
C ALA A 136 7.37 -25.32 4.52
N SER A 137 7.13 -25.35 3.20
CA SER A 137 8.21 -25.30 2.21
C SER A 137 9.00 -23.98 2.28
N ALA A 138 10.24 -23.99 1.79
CA ALA A 138 11.07 -22.78 1.71
C ALA A 138 10.35 -21.66 0.95
N GLN A 139 9.73 -21.98 -0.21
CA GLN A 139 8.96 -21.03 -0.99
C GLN A 139 7.79 -20.44 -0.19
N ALA A 140 6.96 -21.29 0.44
CA ALA A 140 5.80 -20.82 1.21
C ALA A 140 6.22 -19.90 2.38
N ARG A 141 7.34 -20.20 3.04
CA ARG A 141 7.88 -19.37 4.12
C ARG A 141 8.43 -18.05 3.61
N ALA A 142 9.09 -18.05 2.45
CA ALA A 142 9.60 -16.83 1.84
C ALA A 142 8.47 -15.91 1.39
N ASP A 143 7.44 -16.46 0.72
CA ASP A 143 6.27 -15.70 0.31
C ASP A 143 5.52 -15.16 1.53
N ALA A 144 5.33 -15.98 2.57
CA ALA A 144 4.72 -15.54 3.82
C ALA A 144 5.49 -14.39 4.49
N LEU A 145 6.82 -14.44 4.48
CA LEU A 145 7.63 -13.35 5.02
C LEU A 145 7.47 -12.07 4.21
N ARG A 146 7.50 -12.15 2.88
CA ARG A 146 7.28 -11.00 1.99
C ARG A 146 5.91 -10.38 2.21
N TYR A 147 4.86 -11.19 2.28
CA TYR A 147 3.50 -10.71 2.60
C TYR A 147 3.45 -10.05 3.97
N VAL A 148 4.05 -10.62 5.01
CA VAL A 148 4.07 -10.01 6.36
C VAL A 148 4.78 -8.66 6.35
N ILE A 149 5.94 -8.56 5.68
CA ILE A 149 6.70 -7.30 5.59
C ILE A 149 5.83 -6.22 4.92
N HIS A 150 5.16 -6.56 3.83
CA HIS A 150 4.31 -5.65 3.06
C HIS A 150 3.02 -5.28 3.80
N PHE A 151 2.23 -6.26 4.23
CA PHE A 151 0.91 -6.05 4.83
C PHE A 151 0.94 -5.33 6.17
N VAL A 152 2.05 -5.40 6.90
CA VAL A 152 2.20 -4.54 8.09
C VAL A 152 2.35 -3.08 7.67
N GLY A 153 2.94 -2.77 6.53
CA GLY A 153 2.87 -1.44 5.94
C GLY A 153 1.44 -1.06 5.61
N ASP A 154 0.75 -1.90 4.83
CA ASP A 154 -0.62 -1.66 4.35
C ASP A 154 -1.61 -1.35 5.46
N ILE A 155 -1.65 -2.19 6.50
CA ILE A 155 -2.61 -2.03 7.61
C ILE A 155 -2.39 -0.72 8.40
N HIS A 156 -1.24 -0.06 8.22
CA HIS A 156 -0.94 1.23 8.83
C HIS A 156 -1.17 2.42 7.89
N GLN A 157 -1.53 2.19 6.61
CA GLN A 157 -2.02 3.23 5.72
C GLN A 157 -3.52 3.43 5.99
N PRO A 158 -3.94 4.62 6.46
CA PRO A 158 -5.32 4.83 6.90
C PRO A 158 -6.38 4.47 5.87
N LEU A 159 -6.16 4.77 4.59
CA LEU A 159 -7.13 4.50 3.53
C LEU A 159 -7.19 3.02 3.11
N HIS A 160 -6.23 2.18 3.55
CA HIS A 160 -6.30 0.73 3.42
C HIS A 160 -7.24 0.07 4.46
N ALA A 161 -7.72 0.83 5.42
CA ALA A 161 -8.65 0.32 6.44
C ALA A 161 -10.00 1.04 6.39
N THR A 162 -10.37 1.65 5.27
CA THR A 162 -11.59 2.47 5.18
C THR A 162 -12.11 2.48 3.76
N THR A 163 -13.45 2.43 3.62
CA THR A 163 -14.15 2.71 2.37
C THR A 163 -15.32 3.67 2.60
N ASN A 164 -15.67 4.44 1.58
CA ASN A 164 -16.87 5.26 1.52
C ASN A 164 -17.60 5.05 0.20
N ASP A 165 -17.65 3.81 -0.28
CA ASP A 165 -18.03 3.44 -1.65
C ASP A 165 -17.13 4.09 -2.71
N ASP A 166 -15.91 4.41 -2.34
CA ASP A 166 -14.95 5.16 -3.15
C ASP A 166 -13.61 4.43 -3.31
N MET A 167 -13.59 3.13 -3.02
CA MET A 167 -12.38 2.29 -3.06
C MET A 167 -11.25 2.87 -2.19
N GLY A 168 -11.56 3.25 -0.93
CA GLY A 168 -10.59 3.84 -0.02
C GLY A 168 -10.02 5.18 -0.51
N GLY A 169 -10.83 6.00 -1.18
CA GLY A 169 -10.42 7.30 -1.72
C GLY A 169 -9.79 7.26 -3.11
N ASN A 170 -9.69 6.09 -3.76
CA ASN A 170 -9.22 6.00 -5.15
C ASN A 170 -10.16 6.73 -6.13
N CYS A 171 -11.46 6.79 -5.82
CA CYS A 171 -12.46 7.48 -6.61
C CYS A 171 -12.70 8.94 -6.17
N VAL A 172 -11.79 9.50 -5.40
CA VAL A 172 -11.82 10.90 -4.94
C VAL A 172 -10.71 11.69 -5.65
N PRO A 173 -10.96 12.22 -6.87
CA PRO A 173 -9.98 13.05 -7.58
C PRO A 173 -9.70 14.33 -6.80
N VAL A 174 -8.44 14.72 -6.72
CA VAL A 174 -7.98 15.91 -6.01
C VAL A 174 -6.92 16.65 -6.83
N THR A 175 -6.87 17.96 -6.71
CA THR A 175 -5.71 18.74 -7.12
C THR A 175 -4.72 18.75 -5.97
N PHE A 176 -3.55 18.14 -6.13
CA PHE A 176 -2.52 18.10 -5.10
C PHE A 176 -1.40 19.07 -5.47
N PHE A 177 -1.30 20.17 -4.73
CA PHE A 177 -0.49 21.33 -5.08
C PHE A 177 -0.83 21.82 -6.51
N ASP A 178 0.13 21.78 -7.43
CA ASP A 178 -0.05 22.23 -8.83
C ASP A 178 -0.49 21.10 -9.77
N ARG A 179 -0.65 19.87 -9.27
CA ARG A 179 -1.06 18.71 -10.07
C ARG A 179 -2.58 18.53 -10.04
N ALA A 180 -3.24 18.94 -11.11
CA ALA A 180 -4.67 18.69 -11.27
C ALA A 180 -4.93 17.21 -11.62
N PRO A 181 -6.10 16.65 -11.24
CA PRO A 181 -6.45 15.29 -11.56
C PRO A 181 -6.64 15.12 -13.08
N MET A 182 -5.96 14.13 -13.64
CA MET A 182 -6.13 13.69 -15.03
C MET A 182 -6.76 12.31 -15.05
N GLU A 183 -7.66 12.10 -16.00
CA GLU A 183 -8.26 10.79 -16.19
C GLU A 183 -7.21 9.79 -16.70
N THR A 184 -7.06 8.68 -15.97
CA THR A 184 -6.07 7.64 -16.27
C THR A 184 -6.68 6.40 -16.88
N ASN A 185 -7.99 6.20 -16.76
CA ASN A 185 -8.73 5.10 -17.35
C ASN A 185 -10.18 5.51 -17.61
N LEU A 186 -10.55 5.68 -18.88
CA LEU A 186 -11.90 6.08 -19.33
C LEU A 186 -12.99 5.07 -18.95
N GLU A 187 -12.70 3.76 -19.02
CA GLU A 187 -13.70 2.72 -18.73
C GLU A 187 -14.00 2.61 -17.24
N ARG A 188 -13.03 2.99 -16.38
CA ARG A 188 -13.12 2.92 -14.92
C ARG A 188 -13.35 4.24 -14.23
N GLU A 189 -13.38 5.34 -14.98
CA GLU A 189 -13.47 6.72 -14.48
C GLU A 189 -12.44 7.02 -13.38
N SER A 190 -11.22 6.50 -13.55
CA SER A 190 -10.14 6.65 -12.59
C SER A 190 -9.32 7.91 -12.88
N TYR A 191 -8.94 8.63 -11.84
CA TYR A 191 -8.19 9.89 -11.92
C TYR A 191 -6.91 9.81 -11.10
N SER A 192 -5.89 10.59 -11.49
CA SER A 192 -4.67 10.80 -10.71
C SER A 192 -4.21 12.26 -10.83
N PRO A 193 -3.90 12.97 -9.73
CA PRO A 193 -3.97 12.48 -8.34
C PRO A 193 -5.38 12.21 -7.85
N ASN A 194 -5.49 11.27 -6.91
CA ASN A 194 -6.68 11.02 -6.12
C ASN A 194 -6.29 10.94 -4.63
N LEU A 195 -7.27 10.95 -3.74
CA LEU A 195 -7.04 10.99 -2.30
C LEU A 195 -6.18 9.80 -1.82
N HIS A 196 -6.44 8.59 -2.32
CA HIS A 196 -5.66 7.41 -1.98
C HIS A 196 -4.19 7.55 -2.40
N GLY A 197 -3.95 7.87 -3.67
CA GLY A 197 -2.61 7.98 -4.23
C GLY A 197 -1.74 9.08 -3.59
N ILE A 198 -2.34 10.18 -3.11
CA ILE A 198 -1.55 11.19 -2.39
C ILE A 198 -1.13 10.72 -0.99
N TRP A 199 -1.90 9.82 -0.35
CA TRP A 199 -1.51 9.20 0.91
C TRP A 199 -0.43 8.15 0.70
N ASP A 200 -0.50 7.39 -0.40
CA ASP A 200 0.49 6.36 -0.71
C ASP A 200 1.86 6.94 -1.08
N VAL A 201 1.86 8.04 -1.82
CA VAL A 201 3.07 8.57 -2.46
C VAL A 201 3.21 10.08 -2.26
N GLY A 202 2.19 10.85 -2.64
CA GLY A 202 2.33 12.31 -2.77
C GLY A 202 2.81 13.02 -1.51
N ILE A 203 2.29 12.66 -0.33
CA ILE A 203 2.70 13.26 0.95
C ILE A 203 4.12 12.80 1.32
N ILE A 204 4.49 11.56 1.00
CA ILE A 204 5.84 11.04 1.28
C ILE A 204 6.88 11.79 0.43
N GLU A 205 6.61 12.02 -0.85
CA GLU A 205 7.51 12.74 -1.76
C GLU A 205 7.85 14.16 -1.28
N HIS A 206 7.07 14.74 -0.37
CA HIS A 206 7.34 16.07 0.17
C HIS A 206 8.35 16.10 1.33
N PHE A 207 8.50 15.00 2.06
CA PHE A 207 9.51 14.90 3.11
C PHE A 207 10.63 13.90 2.80
N ALA A 208 10.42 13.02 1.82
CA ALA A 208 11.44 12.16 1.25
C ALA A 208 11.60 12.51 -0.24
N PRO A 209 12.82 12.64 -0.77
CA PRO A 209 13.00 13.00 -2.17
C PRO A 209 12.29 12.02 -3.09
N PRO A 210 11.53 12.51 -4.09
CA PRO A 210 10.84 11.64 -5.03
C PRO A 210 11.85 10.78 -5.78
N GLN A 211 11.59 9.49 -5.85
CA GLN A 211 12.42 8.56 -6.59
C GLN A 211 11.83 8.35 -7.99
N ASP A 212 12.72 8.20 -8.97
CA ASP A 212 12.32 7.54 -10.20
C ASP A 212 12.07 6.06 -9.86
N ALA A 213 10.81 5.69 -9.66
CA ALA A 213 10.39 4.32 -9.33
C ALA A 213 10.93 3.28 -10.33
N GLN A 214 11.34 3.72 -11.52
CA GLN A 214 11.89 2.84 -12.54
C GLN A 214 13.40 2.62 -12.40
N ALA A 215 14.15 3.61 -11.93
CA ALA A 215 15.61 3.52 -11.78
C ALA A 215 16.19 4.57 -10.81
N PRO A 216 15.91 4.50 -9.49
CA PRO A 216 16.46 5.44 -8.54
C PRO A 216 17.99 5.36 -8.53
N THR A 217 18.65 6.50 -8.32
CA THR A 217 20.10 6.52 -8.15
C THR A 217 20.49 6.02 -6.75
N PRO A 218 21.74 5.57 -6.55
CA PRO A 218 22.22 5.19 -5.22
C PRO A 218 22.08 6.32 -4.18
N GLU A 219 22.23 7.57 -4.62
CA GLU A 219 22.06 8.75 -3.77
C GLU A 219 20.61 8.92 -3.32
N GLN A 220 19.64 8.77 -4.23
CA GLN A 220 18.22 8.82 -3.90
C GLN A 220 17.82 7.72 -2.90
N VAL A 221 18.31 6.49 -3.11
CA VAL A 221 18.12 5.38 -2.16
C VAL A 221 18.72 5.71 -0.78
N ALA A 222 19.92 6.29 -0.75
CA ALA A 222 20.58 6.67 0.50
C ALA A 222 19.80 7.79 1.24
N GLU A 223 19.23 8.75 0.53
CA GLU A 223 18.42 9.81 1.09
C GLU A 223 17.11 9.25 1.69
N GLU A 224 16.41 8.37 0.98
CA GLU A 224 15.21 7.69 1.48
C GLU A 224 15.49 6.90 2.76
N LEU A 225 16.55 6.08 2.75
CA LEU A 225 16.96 5.32 3.93
C LEU A 225 17.39 6.25 5.07
N GLY A 226 17.94 7.43 4.76
CA GLY A 226 18.25 8.50 5.72
C GLY A 226 16.98 9.07 6.38
N GLU A 227 15.91 9.29 5.62
CA GLU A 227 14.63 9.72 6.19
C GLU A 227 14.00 8.60 7.04
N ALA A 228 14.07 7.33 6.64
CA ALA A 228 13.66 6.21 7.49
C ALA A 228 14.41 6.19 8.83
N GLU A 229 15.72 6.48 8.82
CA GLU A 229 16.51 6.61 10.05
C GLU A 229 16.08 7.79 10.92
N LYS A 230 15.71 8.89 10.31
CA LYS A 230 15.19 10.06 11.03
C LYS A 230 13.85 9.75 11.68
N LEU A 231 12.92 9.13 10.94
CA LEU A 231 11.64 8.68 11.49
C LEU A 231 11.85 7.72 12.68
N ASP A 232 12.75 6.75 12.57
CA ASP A 232 13.06 5.87 13.70
C ASP A 232 13.56 6.65 14.92
N ARG A 233 14.52 7.57 14.76
CA ARG A 233 15.05 8.37 15.88
C ARG A 233 13.96 9.22 16.55
N ASP A 234 13.09 9.82 15.75
CA ASP A 234 12.09 10.77 16.22
C ASP A 234 10.94 10.06 16.95
N PHE A 235 10.60 8.86 16.54
CA PHE A 235 9.40 8.16 17.00
C PHE A 235 9.64 6.93 17.88
N ARG A 236 10.82 6.28 17.87
CA ARG A 236 11.05 5.01 18.61
C ARG A 236 10.77 5.11 20.12
N ALA A 237 10.93 6.26 20.73
CA ALA A 237 10.62 6.46 22.15
C ALA A 237 9.12 6.33 22.45
N ARG A 238 8.23 6.46 21.44
CA ARG A 238 6.78 6.31 21.57
C ARG A 238 6.31 4.86 21.45
N PHE A 239 7.16 3.95 20.97
CA PHE A 239 6.79 2.57 20.70
C PHE A 239 6.11 1.83 21.86
N PRO A 240 6.56 1.95 23.13
CA PRO A 240 5.87 1.29 24.24
C PRO A 240 4.39 1.68 24.38
N SER A 241 4.03 2.90 23.99
CA SER A 241 2.63 3.36 23.98
C SER A 241 1.84 2.84 22.79
N TRP A 242 2.50 2.52 21.69
CA TRP A 242 1.86 2.01 20.46
C TRP A 242 1.62 0.50 20.50
N GLN A 243 2.41 -0.23 21.30
CA GLN A 243 2.30 -1.67 21.44
C GLN A 243 2.23 -2.04 22.96
N PRO A 244 1.14 -1.64 23.66
CA PRO A 244 1.05 -1.85 25.11
C PRO A 244 0.75 -3.30 25.51
N GLY A 245 0.50 -4.20 24.54
CA GLY A 245 0.08 -5.57 24.79
C GLY A 245 0.43 -6.50 23.62
N PRO A 246 -0.21 -7.67 23.55
CA PRO A 246 -0.04 -8.61 22.45
C PRO A 246 -0.36 -7.97 21.09
N ILE A 247 0.20 -8.56 20.02
CA ILE A 247 -0.09 -8.13 18.65
C ILE A 247 -1.54 -8.42 18.33
N ASP A 248 -2.25 -7.40 17.86
CA ASP A 248 -3.67 -7.44 17.51
C ASP A 248 -3.88 -6.68 16.18
N PHE A 249 -3.97 -7.43 15.09
CA PHE A 249 -4.16 -6.87 13.75
C PHE A 249 -5.51 -6.15 13.60
N ALA A 250 -6.55 -6.63 14.29
CA ALA A 250 -7.85 -5.96 14.29
C ALA A 250 -7.76 -4.58 14.96
N ALA A 251 -7.03 -4.48 16.07
CA ALA A 251 -6.79 -3.18 16.72
C ALA A 251 -6.01 -2.23 15.82
N TRP A 252 -5.03 -2.71 15.05
CA TRP A 252 -4.27 -1.89 14.09
C TRP A 252 -5.17 -1.37 12.96
N ALA A 253 -6.02 -2.23 12.39
CA ALA A 253 -6.97 -1.81 11.35
C ALA A 253 -7.95 -0.74 11.87
N TRP A 254 -8.50 -0.91 13.07
CA TRP A 254 -9.38 0.09 13.68
C TRP A 254 -8.66 1.41 14.00
N GLU A 255 -7.38 1.36 14.33
CA GLU A 255 -6.55 2.57 14.53
C GLU A 255 -6.38 3.33 13.22
N SER A 256 -6.06 2.62 12.13
CA SER A 256 -5.93 3.20 10.79
C SER A 256 -7.25 3.74 10.27
N HIS A 257 -8.36 3.03 10.47
CA HIS A 257 -9.70 3.50 10.14
C HIS A 257 -10.03 4.83 10.86
N ALA A 258 -9.76 4.92 12.15
CA ALA A 258 -10.01 6.15 12.89
C ALA A 258 -9.16 7.34 12.40
N LEU A 259 -7.95 7.07 11.90
CA LEU A 259 -7.10 8.09 11.26
C LEU A 259 -7.64 8.49 9.89
N ALA A 260 -8.13 7.55 9.09
CA ALA A 260 -8.79 7.88 7.83
C ALA A 260 -9.98 8.82 8.04
N GLU A 261 -10.88 8.48 8.97
CA GLU A 261 -12.03 9.31 9.33
C GLU A 261 -11.62 10.72 9.77
N LYS A 262 -10.69 10.79 10.72
CA LYS A 262 -10.32 12.04 11.39
C LYS A 262 -9.42 12.93 10.54
N VAL A 263 -8.54 12.31 9.72
CA VAL A 263 -7.45 13.03 9.06
C VAL A 263 -7.62 12.96 7.56
N ALA A 264 -7.59 11.76 6.92
CA ALA A 264 -7.62 11.70 5.46
C ALA A 264 -8.88 12.34 4.88
N TYR A 265 -10.05 11.93 5.35
CA TYR A 265 -11.32 12.55 4.96
C TYR A 265 -11.65 13.79 5.79
N GLY A 266 -11.33 13.77 7.09
CA GLY A 266 -11.76 14.80 8.02
C GLY A 266 -11.03 16.15 7.87
N LYS A 267 -9.95 16.19 7.07
CA LYS A 267 -9.19 17.42 6.77
C LYS A 267 -9.40 17.92 5.34
N LEU A 268 -10.25 17.24 4.55
CA LEU A 268 -10.62 17.75 3.26
C LEU A 268 -11.33 19.11 3.38
N PRO A 269 -11.01 20.08 2.52
CA PRO A 269 -11.70 21.38 2.45
C PRO A 269 -13.22 21.24 2.28
N HIS A 270 -13.65 20.29 1.46
CA HIS A 270 -15.06 19.98 1.26
C HIS A 270 -15.38 18.59 1.81
N ALA A 271 -16.26 18.55 2.81
CA ALA A 271 -16.69 17.27 3.39
C ALA A 271 -17.35 16.36 2.35
N ILE A 272 -16.91 15.11 2.31
CA ILE A 272 -17.57 14.06 1.56
C ILE A 272 -18.64 13.42 2.46
N PRO A 273 -19.91 13.33 2.06
CA PRO A 273 -20.94 12.61 2.81
C PRO A 273 -20.54 11.16 3.03
N ILE A 274 -21.05 10.57 4.11
CA ILE A 274 -20.97 9.13 4.30
C ILE A 274 -21.95 8.48 3.33
N GLU A 275 -21.43 7.61 2.47
CA GLU A 275 -22.21 6.87 1.48
C GLU A 275 -22.71 5.53 2.05
N PRO A 276 -23.85 5.05 1.61
CA PRO A 276 -24.32 3.70 1.91
C PRO A 276 -23.34 2.68 1.32
N LEU A 277 -22.98 1.64 2.08
CA LEU A 277 -22.11 0.58 1.60
C LEU A 277 -22.74 -0.15 0.41
N ARG A 278 -22.05 -0.15 -0.73
CA ARG A 278 -22.40 -0.86 -1.95
C ARG A 278 -21.15 -1.56 -2.50
N PRO A 279 -21.32 -2.63 -3.28
CA PRO A 279 -20.20 -3.18 -4.03
C PRO A 279 -19.72 -2.15 -5.07
N VAL A 280 -18.44 -1.77 -5.01
CA VAL A 280 -17.77 -0.88 -5.97
C VAL A 280 -16.60 -1.64 -6.55
N GLU A 281 -16.65 -1.94 -7.85
CA GLU A 281 -15.59 -2.65 -8.57
C GLU A 281 -14.67 -1.68 -9.33
N SER A 282 -15.18 -0.47 -9.62
CA SER A 282 -14.45 0.60 -10.27
C SER A 282 -15.01 1.97 -9.89
N CYS A 283 -14.29 3.04 -10.19
CA CYS A 283 -14.80 4.38 -9.94
C CYS A 283 -16.00 4.76 -10.79
N ALA A 284 -16.28 4.04 -11.89
CA ALA A 284 -17.51 4.21 -12.64
C ALA A 284 -18.76 3.85 -11.80
N ASP A 285 -18.64 2.94 -10.83
CA ASP A 285 -19.73 2.64 -9.89
C ASP A 285 -19.93 3.75 -8.84
N ALA A 286 -18.92 4.59 -8.66
CA ALA A 286 -18.87 5.72 -7.73
C ALA A 286 -18.80 7.08 -8.47
N ASP A 287 -19.30 7.15 -9.70
CA ASP A 287 -19.21 8.31 -10.59
C ASP A 287 -19.73 9.61 -9.94
N HIS A 288 -20.76 9.51 -9.10
CA HIS A 288 -21.33 10.64 -8.35
C HIS A 288 -20.33 11.27 -7.39
N ILE A 289 -19.39 10.48 -6.82
CA ILE A 289 -18.31 10.98 -5.95
C ILE A 289 -17.27 11.68 -6.83
N SER A 290 -16.76 10.99 -7.86
CA SER A 290 -15.75 11.53 -8.77
C SER A 290 -16.24 12.83 -9.43
N THR A 291 -17.44 12.83 -10.01
CA THR A 291 -18.05 14.00 -10.64
C THR A 291 -18.21 15.16 -9.65
N ARG A 292 -18.62 14.88 -8.41
CA ARG A 292 -18.74 15.91 -7.37
C ARG A 292 -17.41 16.54 -7.05
N MET A 293 -16.37 15.72 -6.81
CA MET A 293 -15.04 16.20 -6.40
C MET A 293 -14.36 16.99 -7.52
N LEU A 294 -14.47 16.53 -8.78
CA LEU A 294 -14.01 17.27 -9.94
C LEU A 294 -14.70 18.64 -10.07
N LYS A 295 -16.02 18.70 -9.82
CA LYS A 295 -16.78 19.95 -9.88
C LYS A 295 -16.41 20.92 -8.76
N LEU A 296 -16.05 20.40 -7.59
CA LEU A 296 -15.60 21.20 -6.44
C LEU A 296 -14.17 21.72 -6.63
N ASP A 297 -13.38 21.12 -7.54
CA ASP A 297 -11.95 21.38 -7.70
C ASP A 297 -11.23 21.26 -6.36
N GLU A 298 -11.34 20.07 -5.76
CA GLU A 298 -10.79 19.81 -4.42
C GLU A 298 -9.28 20.00 -4.40
N ARG A 299 -8.83 21.11 -3.80
CA ARG A 299 -7.42 21.51 -3.78
C ARG A 299 -6.80 21.23 -2.43
N LEU A 300 -5.76 20.39 -2.45
CA LEU A 300 -4.99 19.97 -1.29
C LEU A 300 -3.56 20.51 -1.44
N GLY A 301 -3.23 21.51 -0.65
CA GLY A 301 -1.90 22.15 -0.58
C GLY A 301 -1.35 22.12 0.84
N ASP A 302 -0.59 23.16 1.20
CA ASP A 302 0.14 23.27 2.47
C ASP A 302 -0.71 22.98 3.73
N ASP A 303 -1.94 23.47 3.79
CA ASP A 303 -2.81 23.27 4.96
C ASP A 303 -3.16 21.78 5.15
N TYR A 304 -3.45 21.08 4.05
CA TYR A 304 -3.73 19.65 4.11
C TYR A 304 -2.47 18.85 4.43
N GLU A 305 -1.35 19.19 3.80
CA GLU A 305 -0.06 18.54 4.06
C GLU A 305 0.38 18.73 5.51
N HIS A 306 0.34 19.95 6.06
CA HIS A 306 0.67 20.21 7.46
C HIS A 306 -0.19 19.39 8.43
N ALA A 307 -1.44 19.10 8.07
CA ALA A 307 -2.32 18.28 8.89
C ALA A 307 -2.05 16.78 8.73
N THR A 308 -1.54 16.32 7.60
CA THR A 308 -1.46 14.90 7.23
C THR A 308 -0.05 14.33 7.30
N ALA A 309 0.99 15.06 6.89
CA ALA A 309 2.37 14.58 6.86
C ALA A 309 2.86 14.07 8.24
N PRO A 310 2.57 14.72 9.37
CA PRO A 310 2.95 14.17 10.68
C PRO A 310 2.29 12.83 10.99
N VAL A 311 1.07 12.60 10.47
CA VAL A 311 0.35 11.33 10.65
C VAL A 311 0.98 10.24 9.78
N VAL A 312 1.30 10.55 8.52
CA VAL A 312 2.00 9.63 7.60
C VAL A 312 3.34 9.21 8.21
N GLN A 313 4.15 10.17 8.66
CA GLN A 313 5.44 9.90 9.32
C GLN A 313 5.29 9.02 10.56
N GLU A 314 4.30 9.30 11.41
CA GLU A 314 4.01 8.47 12.59
C GLU A 314 3.61 7.04 12.19
N GLN A 315 2.75 6.88 11.17
CA GLN A 315 2.28 5.58 10.73
C GLN A 315 3.40 4.73 10.10
N LEU A 316 4.29 5.32 9.32
CA LEU A 316 5.47 4.65 8.76
C LEU A 316 6.40 4.15 9.89
N ALA A 317 6.74 5.01 10.85
CA ALA A 317 7.56 4.63 12.00
C ALA A 317 6.90 3.54 12.86
N LYS A 318 5.59 3.68 13.12
CA LYS A 318 4.79 2.72 13.87
C LYS A 318 4.74 1.36 13.19
N ALA A 319 4.51 1.33 11.87
CA ALA A 319 4.51 0.11 11.06
C ALA A 319 5.86 -0.61 11.16
N GLY A 320 6.97 0.09 10.99
CA GLY A 320 8.31 -0.49 11.08
C GLY A 320 8.59 -1.11 12.46
N LEU A 321 8.31 -0.39 13.53
CA LEU A 321 8.52 -0.88 14.90
C LEU A 321 7.58 -2.05 15.26
N ARG A 322 6.33 -2.04 14.78
CA ARG A 322 5.38 -3.14 14.94
C ARG A 322 5.76 -4.36 14.11
N LEU A 323 6.28 -4.19 12.90
CA LEU A 323 6.83 -5.28 12.08
C LEU A 323 7.98 -5.97 12.79
N ALA A 324 8.94 -5.21 13.33
CA ALA A 324 10.03 -5.77 14.10
C ALA A 324 9.53 -6.55 15.33
N SER A 325 8.58 -5.98 16.09
CA SER A 325 7.97 -6.65 17.24
C SER A 325 7.30 -7.96 16.85
N LEU A 326 6.56 -7.98 15.74
CA LEU A 326 5.91 -9.17 15.20
C LEU A 326 6.94 -10.25 14.86
N LEU A 327 7.97 -9.93 14.07
CA LEU A 327 8.99 -10.89 13.66
C LEU A 327 9.81 -11.40 14.86
N ASN A 328 10.15 -10.53 15.82
CA ASN A 328 10.79 -10.91 17.07
C ASN A 328 9.93 -11.87 17.91
N SER A 329 8.60 -11.75 17.85
CA SER A 329 7.68 -12.68 18.53
C SER A 329 7.58 -14.05 17.85
N ILE A 330 7.86 -14.13 16.56
CA ILE A 330 7.90 -15.38 15.80
C ILE A 330 9.21 -16.11 16.08
N TRP A 331 10.31 -15.38 16.18
CA TRP A 331 11.67 -15.90 16.43
C TRP A 331 12.31 -15.22 17.65
N PRO A 332 11.87 -15.59 18.86
CA PRO A 332 12.35 -15.01 20.12
C PRO A 332 13.82 -15.36 20.44
#